data_013c5df9470372749cb34a365cd3a45d
#
_entry.id   013c5df9470372749cb34a365cd3a45d
#
_cell.length_a   1.000
_cell.length_b   1.000
_cell.length_c   1.000
_cell.angle_alpha   90.00
_cell.angle_beta   90.00
_cell.angle_gamma   90.00
#
_symmetry.space_group_name_H-M   'P 1'
#
loop_
_entity.id
_entity.type
_entity.pdbx_description
1 polymer ?
#
loop_
_entity_poly.entity_id
_entity_poly.type
_entity_poly.pdbx_seq_one_letter_code
_entity_poly.pdbx_strand_id
1 'polypeptide(L)'
;MSLIVPRERADQMKATAKDYPSLTLDERGLCDLELLAVGGFSPLESFMGKADYDRVLGESRLADGTLWPLPVTLPVAPAAVTLGKPVALRDVYGNLVAFLHVEEVYEAAKDDEARHAYGSLDKTHPSVASLHRLPSHYAAGRLEVVRTPPHFDFVPLRRTPAELRDHFQALGWSKIVAFQTRNPLHRAHEELTKRAAEQIGGGLLIHPVVGVTKPGDVDHYTRVRCYKALVENYYEPGSVVLSLLPLAMRMAGPREVLLHAIIRRNYGCTHFIVGRDHAGPGKDSTGKPFYPPYAAQEAMGQHAGEIGMTMVDFKQMVYLPDEDRYCPDDAVPKGVKTADISGTQVRDDYLAKGKPLPEWFSRPAVAKILGEANPPRFQQGLTIWFTGLSGSGKSTIAHALIERLAEYGRNCSLLDGDEIRTHLSKGLGFSKEDRDTNIRRVGYVAGLVAQHGGTTLCAVISPYRAIREEARKMSKGNFLEVYCSTAIEVCEVRDVKGMYAKARAAVADGKPMGFTGVDDPYEPPANPEVTIDTGALSIEQCVDAIMAKVVELAYVVG
;
A
#
# COMPACT_ATOMS: atom_id res chain seq x y z
N MET A 1 31.59 3.20 2.42
CA MET A 1 32.09 4.28 1.52
C MET A 1 30.91 4.75 0.70
N SER A 2 30.82 6.02 0.29
CA SER A 2 29.72 6.48 -0.57
C SER A 2 30.09 6.26 -2.03
N LEU A 3 29.16 5.75 -2.84
CA LEU A 3 29.34 5.57 -4.29
C LEU A 3 28.90 6.79 -5.10
N ILE A 4 28.49 7.86 -4.43
CA ILE A 4 28.06 9.11 -5.10
C ILE A 4 29.31 9.81 -5.63
N VAL A 5 29.33 10.00 -6.95
CA VAL A 5 30.48 10.62 -7.63
C VAL A 5 30.56 12.13 -7.36
N PRO A 6 31.74 12.76 -7.47
CA PRO A 6 31.89 14.20 -7.38
C PRO A 6 31.02 14.95 -8.43
N ARG A 7 30.63 16.18 -8.10
CA ARG A 7 29.72 17.00 -8.93
C ARG A 7 30.16 17.13 -10.41
N GLU A 8 31.46 17.35 -10.64
CA GLU A 8 31.98 17.44 -12.00
C GLU A 8 31.75 16.17 -12.81
N ARG A 9 31.99 14.98 -12.19
CA ARG A 9 31.73 13.70 -12.80
C ARG A 9 30.23 13.47 -13.02
N ALA A 10 29.39 13.84 -12.06
CA ALA A 10 27.93 13.76 -12.19
C ALA A 10 27.41 14.59 -13.36
N ASP A 11 27.95 15.79 -13.58
CA ASP A 11 27.55 16.67 -14.68
C ASP A 11 28.03 16.13 -16.05
N GLN A 12 29.21 15.53 -16.13
CA GLN A 12 29.65 14.78 -17.33
C GLN A 12 28.71 13.60 -17.63
N MET A 13 28.36 12.82 -16.62
CA MET A 13 27.45 11.67 -16.77
C MET A 13 26.07 12.11 -17.28
N LYS A 14 25.52 13.20 -16.76
CA LYS A 14 24.24 13.77 -17.23
C LYS A 14 24.30 14.21 -18.69
N ALA A 15 25.40 14.84 -19.10
CA ALA A 15 25.58 15.30 -20.47
C ALA A 15 25.62 14.15 -21.49
N THR A 16 26.20 13.01 -21.11
CA THR A 16 26.36 11.82 -21.97
C THR A 16 25.22 10.80 -21.83
N ALA A 17 24.33 10.95 -20.85
CA ALA A 17 23.29 9.95 -20.55
C ALA A 17 22.35 9.64 -21.73
N LYS A 18 22.16 10.59 -22.64
CA LYS A 18 21.36 10.41 -23.86
C LYS A 18 21.96 9.45 -24.88
N ASP A 19 23.28 9.21 -24.81
CA ASP A 19 24.04 8.41 -25.76
C ASP A 19 24.05 6.91 -25.37
N TYR A 20 23.46 6.56 -24.23
CA TYR A 20 23.42 5.21 -23.69
C TYR A 20 21.98 4.68 -23.53
N PRO A 21 21.80 3.35 -23.58
CA PRO A 21 20.53 2.73 -23.22
C PRO A 21 20.09 3.15 -21.81
N SER A 22 18.78 3.18 -21.58
CA SER A 22 18.21 3.55 -20.28
C SER A 22 17.36 2.43 -19.71
N LEU A 23 17.48 2.22 -18.39
CA LEU A 23 16.61 1.36 -17.60
C LEU A 23 15.91 2.20 -16.55
N THR A 24 14.60 2.11 -16.48
CA THR A 24 13.84 2.69 -15.37
C THR A 24 13.79 1.68 -14.23
N LEU A 25 14.28 2.08 -13.07
CA LEU A 25 14.25 1.26 -11.87
C LEU A 25 12.84 1.28 -11.27
N ASP A 26 12.37 0.12 -10.83
CA ASP A 26 11.19 0.02 -9.98
C ASP A 26 11.50 0.50 -8.55
N GLU A 27 10.49 0.55 -7.69
CA GLU A 27 10.63 1.03 -6.32
C GLU A 27 11.67 0.19 -5.52
N ARG A 28 11.72 -1.14 -5.73
CA ARG A 28 12.72 -2.01 -5.10
C ARG A 28 14.13 -1.68 -5.58
N GLY A 29 14.31 -1.54 -6.89
CA GLY A 29 15.60 -1.17 -7.48
C GLY A 29 16.11 0.18 -7.02
N LEU A 30 15.21 1.16 -6.82
CA LEU A 30 15.56 2.47 -6.25
C LEU A 30 15.98 2.39 -4.79
N CYS A 31 15.27 1.59 -3.96
CA CYS A 31 15.66 1.34 -2.58
C CYS A 31 17.03 0.66 -2.48
N ASP A 32 17.27 -0.36 -3.30
CA ASP A 32 18.54 -1.08 -3.34
C ASP A 32 19.69 -0.18 -3.80
N LEU A 33 19.48 0.61 -4.85
CA LEU A 33 20.44 1.61 -5.32
C LEU A 33 20.78 2.63 -4.23
N GLU A 34 19.79 3.12 -3.49
CA GLU A 34 20.01 4.09 -2.43
C GLU A 34 20.88 3.51 -1.31
N LEU A 35 20.58 2.30 -0.85
CA LEU A 35 21.37 1.64 0.19
C LEU A 35 22.78 1.28 -0.27
N LEU A 36 22.98 0.89 -1.53
CA LEU A 36 24.30 0.75 -2.13
C LEU A 36 25.04 2.10 -2.13
N ALA A 37 24.39 3.16 -2.62
CA ALA A 37 24.98 4.47 -2.79
C ALA A 37 25.50 5.09 -1.49
N VAL A 38 24.78 4.93 -0.38
CA VAL A 38 25.13 5.51 0.92
C VAL A 38 25.91 4.56 1.84
N GLY A 39 26.23 3.32 1.37
CA GLY A 39 26.93 2.31 2.13
C GLY A 39 26.07 1.60 3.17
N GLY A 40 24.76 1.66 3.07
CA GLY A 40 23.81 0.91 3.89
C GLY A 40 23.93 -0.60 3.64
N PHE A 41 24.27 -1.00 2.42
CA PHE A 41 24.53 -2.38 2.01
C PHE A 41 26.01 -2.77 2.02
N SER A 42 26.89 -1.99 2.67
CA SER A 42 28.29 -2.38 2.76
C SER A 42 28.44 -3.81 3.34
N PRO A 43 29.30 -4.71 2.73
CA PRO A 43 30.36 -4.37 1.79
C PRO A 43 29.95 -4.32 0.31
N LEU A 44 28.69 -4.56 -0.05
CA LEU A 44 28.29 -4.45 -1.46
C LEU A 44 28.45 -3.02 -1.98
N GLU A 45 29.07 -2.91 -3.16
CA GLU A 45 29.28 -1.65 -3.88
C GLU A 45 28.52 -1.62 -5.22
N SER A 46 27.83 -2.69 -5.58
CA SER A 46 27.01 -2.78 -6.79
C SER A 46 25.96 -3.88 -6.67
N PHE A 47 25.15 -4.03 -7.71
CA PHE A 47 24.32 -5.21 -7.91
C PHE A 47 25.18 -6.45 -8.16
N MET A 48 24.77 -7.58 -7.59
CA MET A 48 25.57 -8.81 -7.56
C MET A 48 25.82 -9.40 -8.94
N GLY A 49 27.08 -9.81 -9.18
CA GLY A 49 27.46 -10.72 -10.25
C GLY A 49 27.06 -12.16 -9.95
N LYS A 50 27.21 -13.03 -10.96
CA LYS A 50 26.81 -14.45 -10.88
C LYS A 50 27.48 -15.20 -9.74
N ALA A 51 28.78 -14.96 -9.52
CA ALA A 51 29.55 -15.63 -8.47
C ALA A 51 29.01 -15.33 -7.06
N ASP A 52 28.74 -14.05 -6.77
CA ASP A 52 28.12 -13.64 -5.50
C ASP A 52 26.69 -14.19 -5.39
N TYR A 53 25.90 -14.06 -6.46
CA TYR A 53 24.52 -14.54 -6.49
C TYR A 53 24.42 -16.03 -6.14
N ASP A 54 25.22 -16.88 -6.78
CA ASP A 54 25.18 -18.34 -6.56
C ASP A 54 25.60 -18.70 -5.14
N ARG A 55 26.65 -18.07 -4.60
CA ARG A 55 27.08 -18.33 -3.23
C ARG A 55 26.10 -17.77 -2.18
N VAL A 56 25.51 -16.63 -2.46
CA VAL A 56 24.44 -16.08 -1.59
C VAL A 56 23.26 -17.04 -1.52
N LEU A 57 22.83 -17.61 -2.65
CA LEU A 57 21.76 -18.60 -2.63
C LEU A 57 22.14 -19.86 -1.84
N GLY A 58 23.29 -20.45 -2.14
CA GLY A 58 23.74 -21.71 -1.54
C GLY A 58 24.18 -21.58 -0.07
N GLU A 59 24.99 -20.57 0.24
CA GLU A 59 25.74 -20.47 1.49
C GLU A 59 25.43 -19.23 2.33
N SER A 60 24.59 -18.31 1.85
CA SER A 60 24.39 -16.97 2.47
C SER A 60 25.69 -16.16 2.54
N ARG A 61 26.58 -16.26 1.56
CA ARG A 61 27.89 -15.61 1.52
C ARG A 61 28.22 -15.03 0.15
N LEU A 62 28.96 -13.93 0.13
CA LEU A 62 29.57 -13.40 -1.08
C LEU A 62 30.71 -14.31 -1.57
N ALA A 63 31.22 -14.06 -2.77
CA ALA A 63 32.31 -14.83 -3.37
C ALA A 63 33.61 -14.81 -2.53
N ASP A 64 33.86 -13.74 -1.78
CA ASP A 64 34.98 -13.60 -0.86
C ASP A 64 34.78 -14.29 0.50
N GLY A 65 33.61 -14.90 0.75
CA GLY A 65 33.25 -15.57 1.99
C GLY A 65 32.54 -14.70 3.02
N THR A 66 32.38 -13.39 2.77
CA THR A 66 31.66 -12.49 3.67
C THR A 66 30.20 -12.90 3.81
N LEU A 67 29.67 -12.92 5.04
CA LEU A 67 28.25 -13.21 5.29
C LEU A 67 27.35 -12.19 4.61
N TRP A 68 26.51 -12.68 3.70
CA TRP A 68 25.50 -11.89 3.03
C TRP A 68 24.29 -12.76 2.68
N PRO A 69 23.13 -12.55 3.30
CA PRO A 69 22.07 -13.58 3.31
C PRO A 69 21.12 -13.55 2.12
N LEU A 70 20.98 -12.43 1.39
CA LEU A 70 19.93 -12.26 0.39
C LEU A 70 20.45 -11.60 -0.90
N PRO A 71 19.94 -11.97 -2.06
CA PRO A 71 20.32 -11.35 -3.33
C PRO A 71 19.96 -9.85 -3.41
N VAL A 72 20.90 -9.07 -3.96
CA VAL A 72 20.70 -7.67 -4.37
C VAL A 72 21.05 -7.61 -5.85
N THR A 73 20.05 -7.68 -6.72
CA THR A 73 20.22 -7.90 -8.17
C THR A 73 19.49 -6.83 -8.97
N LEU A 74 19.95 -6.56 -10.20
CA LEU A 74 19.29 -5.69 -11.16
C LEU A 74 18.61 -6.52 -12.27
N PRO A 75 17.29 -6.71 -12.25
CA PRO A 75 16.56 -7.44 -13.27
C PRO A 75 16.56 -6.67 -14.60
N VAL A 76 16.90 -7.37 -15.68
CA VAL A 76 16.95 -6.78 -17.04
C VAL A 76 16.38 -7.73 -18.09
N ALA A 77 15.75 -7.18 -19.13
CA ALA A 77 15.57 -7.89 -20.38
C ALA A 77 16.93 -7.95 -21.10
N PRO A 78 17.37 -9.11 -21.62
CA PRO A 78 18.70 -9.23 -22.23
C PRO A 78 18.98 -8.21 -23.33
N ALA A 79 17.97 -7.86 -24.12
CA ALA A 79 18.09 -6.87 -25.19
C ALA A 79 18.21 -5.41 -24.70
N ALA A 80 17.96 -5.13 -23.43
CA ALA A 80 17.99 -3.78 -22.88
C ALA A 80 19.39 -3.32 -22.46
N VAL A 81 20.36 -4.22 -22.39
CA VAL A 81 21.73 -3.95 -21.95
C VAL A 81 22.74 -4.57 -22.92
N THR A 82 23.93 -4.01 -22.95
CA THR A 82 25.04 -4.54 -23.79
C THR A 82 26.27 -4.73 -22.91
N LEU A 83 26.84 -5.93 -22.92
CA LEU A 83 28.07 -6.24 -22.20
C LEU A 83 29.19 -5.28 -22.59
N GLY A 84 29.95 -4.78 -21.62
CA GLY A 84 31.03 -3.84 -21.81
C GLY A 84 30.59 -2.39 -22.06
N LYS A 85 29.28 -2.08 -22.04
CA LYS A 85 28.76 -0.72 -22.21
C LYS A 85 28.01 -0.22 -20.98
N PRO A 86 28.04 1.10 -20.71
CA PRO A 86 27.21 1.68 -19.66
C PRO A 86 25.72 1.63 -20.01
N VAL A 87 24.88 1.49 -18.99
CA VAL A 87 23.43 1.69 -19.05
C VAL A 87 23.03 2.77 -18.04
N ALA A 88 22.22 3.72 -18.47
CA ALA A 88 21.71 4.79 -17.62
C ALA A 88 20.54 4.28 -16.77
N LEU A 89 20.71 4.27 -15.45
CA LEU A 89 19.66 3.95 -14.50
C LEU A 89 18.87 5.21 -14.16
N ARG A 90 17.54 5.13 -14.30
CA ARG A 90 16.65 6.27 -14.10
C ARG A 90 15.56 5.95 -13.07
N ASP A 91 15.10 7.00 -12.40
CA ASP A 91 13.88 6.91 -11.58
C ASP A 91 12.62 6.90 -12.46
N VAL A 92 11.45 6.75 -11.83
CA VAL A 92 10.14 6.70 -12.51
C VAL A 92 9.77 8.00 -13.24
N TYR A 93 10.46 9.10 -12.94
CA TYR A 93 10.27 10.40 -13.60
C TYR A 93 11.26 10.62 -14.75
N GLY A 94 12.12 9.63 -15.03
CA GLY A 94 13.15 9.72 -16.08
C GLY A 94 14.42 10.41 -15.66
N ASN A 95 14.58 10.80 -14.39
CA ASN A 95 15.82 11.41 -13.91
C ASN A 95 16.95 10.38 -13.83
N LEU A 96 18.15 10.74 -14.29
CA LEU A 96 19.34 9.92 -14.13
C LEU A 96 19.73 9.84 -12.66
N VAL A 97 19.84 8.61 -12.13
CA VAL A 97 20.29 8.33 -10.76
C VAL A 97 21.67 7.68 -10.72
N ALA A 98 22.00 6.82 -11.69
CA ALA A 98 23.30 6.16 -11.76
C ALA A 98 23.63 5.69 -13.19
N PHE A 99 24.87 5.29 -13.41
CA PHE A 99 25.27 4.39 -14.49
C PHE A 99 25.73 3.06 -13.93
N LEU A 100 25.31 1.96 -14.58
CA LEU A 100 25.91 0.65 -14.41
C LEU A 100 26.79 0.38 -15.65
N HIS A 101 28.09 0.19 -15.45
CA HIS A 101 29.00 -0.31 -16.47
C HIS A 101 28.86 -1.82 -16.51
N VAL A 102 28.11 -2.32 -17.48
CA VAL A 102 27.69 -3.74 -17.53
C VAL A 102 28.90 -4.62 -17.80
N GLU A 103 29.31 -5.40 -16.82
CA GLU A 103 30.42 -6.35 -16.88
C GLU A 103 29.92 -7.79 -17.00
N GLU A 104 28.68 -8.05 -16.57
CA GLU A 104 28.07 -9.37 -16.60
C GLU A 104 26.56 -9.27 -16.82
N VAL A 105 26.02 -10.21 -17.60
CA VAL A 105 24.58 -10.46 -17.77
C VAL A 105 24.36 -11.97 -17.66
N TYR A 106 23.53 -12.41 -16.73
CA TYR A 106 23.29 -13.82 -16.45
C TYR A 106 21.83 -14.15 -16.24
N GLU A 107 21.44 -15.38 -16.50
CA GLU A 107 20.10 -15.87 -16.30
C GLU A 107 19.79 -16.01 -14.80
N ALA A 108 18.62 -15.52 -14.40
CA ALA A 108 18.13 -15.61 -13.03
C ALA A 108 17.58 -17.02 -12.74
N ALA A 109 18.17 -17.72 -11.78
CA ALA A 109 17.70 -19.02 -11.30
C ALA A 109 16.49 -18.85 -10.36
N LYS A 110 15.34 -18.35 -10.88
CA LYS A 110 14.21 -17.89 -10.06
C LYS A 110 13.64 -18.94 -9.12
N ASP A 111 13.52 -20.19 -9.54
CA ASP A 111 13.03 -21.26 -8.69
C ASP A 111 14.02 -21.58 -7.57
N ASP A 112 15.33 -21.55 -7.87
CA ASP A 112 16.37 -21.76 -6.87
C ASP A 112 16.46 -20.57 -5.92
N GLU A 113 16.34 -19.34 -6.43
CA GLU A 113 16.23 -18.15 -5.60
C GLU A 113 15.02 -18.25 -4.67
N ALA A 114 13.85 -18.64 -5.18
CA ALA A 114 12.66 -18.82 -4.37
C ALA A 114 12.86 -19.87 -3.26
N ARG A 115 13.46 -21.04 -3.59
CA ARG A 115 13.73 -22.09 -2.61
C ARG A 115 14.76 -21.69 -1.56
N HIS A 116 15.86 -21.08 -1.97
CA HIS A 116 16.98 -20.81 -1.07
C HIS A 116 16.84 -19.50 -0.31
N ALA A 117 16.42 -18.41 -0.96
CA ALA A 117 16.26 -17.13 -0.30
C ALA A 117 14.98 -17.02 0.52
N TYR A 118 13.88 -17.63 0.06
CA TYR A 118 12.56 -17.52 0.69
C TYR A 118 12.04 -18.85 1.28
N GLY A 119 12.73 -19.95 1.06
CA GLY A 119 12.36 -21.28 1.58
C GLY A 119 11.09 -21.87 0.96
N SER A 120 10.54 -21.31 -0.12
CA SER A 120 9.28 -21.74 -0.70
C SER A 120 9.13 -21.36 -2.18
N LEU A 121 8.35 -22.15 -2.92
CA LEU A 121 7.87 -21.82 -4.27
C LEU A 121 6.44 -21.27 -4.25
N ASP A 122 5.80 -21.19 -3.10
CA ASP A 122 4.42 -20.76 -2.96
C ASP A 122 4.29 -19.27 -3.30
N LYS A 123 3.48 -18.96 -4.32
CA LYS A 123 3.23 -17.60 -4.79
C LYS A 123 2.33 -16.77 -3.88
N THR A 124 1.82 -17.31 -2.78
CA THR A 124 1.22 -16.52 -1.70
C THR A 124 2.29 -15.75 -0.91
N HIS A 125 3.54 -16.19 -0.99
CA HIS A 125 4.68 -15.41 -0.52
C HIS A 125 4.91 -14.19 -1.43
N PRO A 126 4.82 -12.93 -0.94
CA PRO A 126 4.82 -11.74 -1.79
C PRO A 126 6.11 -11.60 -2.62
N SER A 127 7.27 -11.96 -2.07
CA SER A 127 8.53 -11.87 -2.81
C SER A 127 8.68 -12.97 -3.86
N VAL A 128 8.17 -14.18 -3.62
CA VAL A 128 8.13 -15.24 -4.64
C VAL A 128 7.22 -14.82 -5.79
N ALA A 129 6.02 -14.30 -5.49
CA ALA A 129 5.11 -13.79 -6.52
C ALA A 129 5.74 -12.65 -7.35
N SER A 130 6.48 -11.75 -6.69
CA SER A 130 7.19 -10.66 -7.36
C SER A 130 8.33 -11.17 -8.24
N LEU A 131 9.18 -12.07 -7.72
CA LEU A 131 10.33 -12.66 -8.41
C LEU A 131 9.94 -13.27 -9.76
N HIS A 132 8.85 -14.02 -9.81
CA HIS A 132 8.39 -14.64 -11.06
C HIS A 132 7.88 -13.66 -12.12
N ARG A 133 7.57 -12.41 -11.74
CA ARG A 133 7.16 -11.34 -12.67
C ARG A 133 8.33 -10.54 -13.23
N LEU A 134 9.51 -10.62 -12.60
CA LEU A 134 10.70 -9.90 -13.05
C LEU A 134 11.21 -10.46 -14.40
N PRO A 135 12.01 -9.69 -15.17
CA PRO A 135 12.77 -10.18 -16.30
C PRO A 135 13.61 -11.44 -15.97
N SER A 136 13.99 -12.17 -17.00
CA SER A 136 14.67 -13.47 -16.85
C SER A 136 16.18 -13.38 -16.59
N HIS A 137 16.78 -12.19 -16.67
CA HIS A 137 18.22 -12.00 -16.49
C HIS A 137 18.51 -10.91 -15.48
N TYR A 138 19.69 -10.96 -14.90
CA TYR A 138 20.26 -9.94 -14.06
C TYR A 138 21.50 -9.33 -14.71
N ALA A 139 21.72 -8.03 -14.51
CA ALA A 139 22.93 -7.33 -14.94
C ALA A 139 23.75 -6.90 -13.73
N ALA A 140 25.07 -7.03 -13.84
CA ALA A 140 26.02 -6.63 -12.82
C ALA A 140 27.22 -5.92 -13.46
N GLY A 141 28.00 -5.22 -12.62
CA GLY A 141 29.19 -4.49 -13.02
C GLY A 141 29.45 -3.29 -12.11
N ARG A 142 30.32 -2.39 -12.51
CA ARG A 142 30.70 -1.22 -11.71
C ARG A 142 29.61 -0.16 -11.73
N LEU A 143 29.19 0.28 -10.54
CA LEU A 143 28.16 1.28 -10.34
C LEU A 143 28.78 2.67 -10.09
N GLU A 144 28.30 3.69 -10.80
CA GLU A 144 28.60 5.10 -10.55
C GLU A 144 27.30 5.84 -10.26
N VAL A 145 27.14 6.37 -9.05
CA VAL A 145 25.89 7.01 -8.62
C VAL A 145 25.97 8.52 -8.77
N VAL A 146 25.06 9.10 -9.55
CA VAL A 146 24.94 10.56 -9.75
C VAL A 146 24.32 11.23 -8.54
N ARG A 147 23.29 10.59 -7.98
CA ARG A 147 22.56 11.04 -6.79
C ARG A 147 21.69 9.91 -6.24
N THR A 148 21.34 10.00 -4.97
CA THR A 148 20.27 9.17 -4.40
C THR A 148 18.90 9.53 -5.00
N PRO A 149 17.92 8.62 -5.00
CA PRO A 149 16.53 8.95 -5.32
C PRO A 149 16.05 10.14 -4.47
N PRO A 150 15.34 11.11 -5.06
CA PRO A 150 14.84 12.26 -4.30
C PRO A 150 13.67 11.85 -3.39
N HIS A 151 13.69 12.31 -2.16
CA HIS A 151 12.61 12.18 -1.21
C HIS A 151 12.04 13.55 -0.86
N PHE A 152 10.71 13.65 -0.82
CA PHE A 152 9.99 14.90 -0.52
C PHE A 152 9.19 14.79 0.79
N ASP A 153 9.19 13.61 1.42
CA ASP A 153 8.49 13.31 2.65
C ASP A 153 9.48 13.05 3.79
N PHE A 154 9.19 13.58 4.96
CA PHE A 154 9.93 13.37 6.20
C PHE A 154 11.46 13.50 6.05
N VAL A 155 11.92 14.40 5.19
CA VAL A 155 13.34 14.58 4.81
C VAL A 155 14.29 14.64 6.02
N PRO A 156 13.97 15.35 7.13
CA PRO A 156 14.86 15.40 8.30
C PRO A 156 15.06 14.06 9.03
N LEU A 157 14.22 13.07 8.74
CA LEU A 157 14.31 11.72 9.33
C LEU A 157 15.06 10.73 8.44
N ARG A 158 15.41 11.09 7.21
CA ARG A 158 16.09 10.23 6.23
C ARG A 158 17.61 10.40 6.31
N ARG A 159 18.21 9.92 7.43
CA ARG A 159 19.64 10.03 7.63
C ARG A 159 20.38 8.87 6.98
N THR A 160 21.51 9.20 6.34
CA THR A 160 22.47 8.20 5.82
C THR A 160 23.21 7.51 6.96
N PRO A 161 23.91 6.37 6.70
CA PRO A 161 24.76 5.73 7.71
C PRO A 161 25.81 6.68 8.33
N ALA A 162 26.41 7.56 7.55
CA ALA A 162 27.39 8.52 8.05
C ALA A 162 26.74 9.53 9.00
N GLU A 163 25.67 10.19 8.55
CA GLU A 163 24.93 11.17 9.37
C GLU A 163 24.37 10.58 10.67
N LEU A 164 23.94 9.31 10.67
CA LEU A 164 23.46 8.65 11.89
C LEU A 164 24.61 8.37 12.86
N ARG A 165 25.75 7.89 12.39
CA ARG A 165 26.94 7.69 13.25
C ARG A 165 27.40 9.00 13.88
N ASP A 166 27.47 10.07 13.08
CA ASP A 166 27.84 11.41 13.57
C ASP A 166 26.83 11.90 14.62
N HIS A 167 25.54 11.64 14.39
CA HIS A 167 24.49 12.01 15.32
C HIS A 167 24.58 11.22 16.65
N PHE A 168 24.85 9.92 16.61
CA PHE A 168 25.06 9.11 17.81
C PHE A 168 26.30 9.57 18.59
N GLN A 169 27.36 9.92 17.88
CA GLN A 169 28.57 10.48 18.50
C GLN A 169 28.27 11.82 19.19
N ALA A 170 27.49 12.69 18.56
CA ALA A 170 27.08 13.99 19.14
C ALA A 170 26.20 13.80 20.40
N LEU A 171 25.42 12.72 20.47
CA LEU A 171 24.65 12.33 21.65
C LEU A 171 25.49 11.62 22.73
N GLY A 172 26.78 11.32 22.47
CA GLY A 172 27.65 10.57 23.39
C GLY A 172 27.26 9.09 23.50
N TRP A 173 26.54 8.54 22.54
CA TRP A 173 26.09 7.15 22.59
C TRP A 173 27.17 6.18 22.09
N SER A 174 27.56 5.25 22.93
CA SER A 174 28.48 4.15 22.60
C SER A 174 27.80 2.79 22.42
N LYS A 175 26.59 2.64 22.97
CA LYS A 175 25.74 1.47 22.80
C LYS A 175 24.41 1.92 22.22
N ILE A 176 24.03 1.35 21.10
CA ILE A 176 22.79 1.69 20.41
C ILE A 176 22.03 0.41 20.06
N VAL A 177 20.81 0.28 20.54
CA VAL A 177 19.91 -0.81 20.14
C VAL A 177 18.97 -0.33 19.05
N ALA A 178 18.94 -1.07 17.94
CA ALA A 178 18.04 -0.78 16.82
C ALA A 178 16.75 -1.60 16.90
N PHE A 179 15.64 -0.96 16.63
CA PHE A 179 14.34 -1.59 16.46
C PHE A 179 13.86 -1.43 15.01
N GLN A 180 13.66 -2.57 14.35
CA GLN A 180 13.11 -2.68 12.99
C GLN A 180 11.59 -2.83 13.05
N THR A 181 10.86 -2.05 12.27
CA THR A 181 9.41 -2.22 12.15
C THR A 181 8.89 -1.80 10.78
N ARG A 182 7.76 -2.37 10.38
CA ARG A 182 6.93 -1.99 9.24
C ARG A 182 5.46 -1.81 9.64
N ASN A 183 5.18 -1.84 10.93
CA ASN A 183 3.83 -1.68 11.49
C ASN A 183 3.79 -0.44 12.40
N PRO A 184 2.63 0.18 12.62
CA PRO A 184 2.47 1.16 13.67
C PRO A 184 2.93 0.59 15.03
N LEU A 185 3.54 1.43 15.86
CA LEU A 185 3.93 1.02 17.20
C LEU A 185 2.77 1.19 18.18
N HIS A 186 2.49 0.13 18.91
CA HIS A 186 1.55 0.11 20.02
C HIS A 186 2.31 -0.01 21.36
N ARG A 187 1.59 0.05 22.50
CA ARG A 187 2.22 0.04 23.83
C ARG A 187 3.15 -1.15 24.11
N ALA A 188 2.81 -2.33 23.57
CA ALA A 188 3.70 -3.49 23.67
C ALA A 188 5.09 -3.23 23.05
N HIS A 189 5.13 -2.55 21.91
CA HIS A 189 6.38 -2.19 21.22
C HIS A 189 7.12 -1.06 21.96
N GLU A 190 6.39 -0.08 22.48
CA GLU A 190 6.95 0.99 23.31
C GLU A 190 7.66 0.40 24.54
N GLU A 191 6.98 -0.48 25.27
CA GLU A 191 7.52 -1.15 26.44
C GLU A 191 8.75 -2.00 26.12
N LEU A 192 8.67 -2.81 25.06
CA LEU A 192 9.75 -3.65 24.58
C LEU A 192 11.00 -2.82 24.25
N THR A 193 10.83 -1.73 23.51
CA THR A 193 11.97 -0.91 23.06
C THR A 193 12.62 -0.12 24.20
N LYS A 194 11.83 0.36 25.18
CA LYS A 194 12.35 0.98 26.39
C LYS A 194 13.19 0.00 27.22
N ARG A 195 12.64 -1.19 27.46
CA ARG A 195 13.37 -2.25 28.18
C ARG A 195 14.67 -2.65 27.48
N ALA A 196 14.65 -2.72 26.13
CA ALA A 196 15.87 -3.03 25.37
C ALA A 196 16.95 -1.97 25.57
N ALA A 197 16.59 -0.68 25.53
CA ALA A 197 17.54 0.41 25.76
C ALA A 197 18.07 0.41 27.19
N GLU A 198 17.22 0.19 28.19
CA GLU A 198 17.60 0.05 29.60
C GLU A 198 18.55 -1.15 29.84
N GLN A 199 18.23 -2.31 29.25
CA GLN A 199 19.02 -3.54 29.37
C GLN A 199 20.46 -3.35 28.89
N ILE A 200 20.67 -2.60 27.81
CA ILE A 200 22.02 -2.37 27.29
C ILE A 200 22.69 -1.14 27.92
N GLY A 201 21.96 -0.32 28.67
CA GLY A 201 22.41 0.98 29.15
C GLY A 201 22.84 1.90 28.01
N GLY A 202 22.02 2.05 26.99
CA GLY A 202 22.33 2.77 25.75
C GLY A 202 21.17 3.46 25.11
N GLY A 203 21.40 4.06 23.94
CA GLY A 203 20.37 4.75 23.16
C GLY A 203 19.53 3.79 22.30
N LEU A 204 18.33 4.24 21.96
CA LEU A 204 17.39 3.51 21.08
C LEU A 204 17.34 4.15 19.69
N LEU A 205 17.53 3.37 18.64
CA LEU A 205 17.19 3.73 17.28
C LEU A 205 15.89 3.05 16.86
N ILE A 206 14.81 3.81 16.69
CA ILE A 206 13.62 3.36 15.96
C ILE A 206 13.91 3.57 14.49
N HIS A 207 14.04 2.47 13.72
CA HIS A 207 14.48 2.49 12.32
C HIS A 207 13.49 1.75 11.42
N PRO A 208 12.28 2.35 11.22
CA PRO A 208 11.22 1.75 10.42
C PRO A 208 11.59 1.75 8.93
N VAL A 209 11.14 0.71 8.24
CA VAL A 209 11.24 0.59 6.79
C VAL A 209 10.17 1.47 6.14
N VAL A 210 10.59 2.30 5.17
CA VAL A 210 9.72 3.18 4.38
C VAL A 210 9.76 2.90 2.87
N GLY A 211 10.54 1.90 2.42
CA GLY A 211 10.46 1.35 1.07
C GLY A 211 9.34 0.30 0.94
N VAL A 212 9.49 -0.58 -0.04
CA VAL A 212 8.50 -1.63 -0.33
C VAL A 212 8.29 -2.55 0.86
N THR A 213 7.04 -2.77 1.23
CA THR A 213 6.63 -3.72 2.26
C THR A 213 5.59 -4.70 1.71
N LYS A 214 4.92 -5.43 2.59
CA LYS A 214 3.91 -6.41 2.20
C LYS A 214 2.60 -5.71 1.81
N PRO A 215 1.89 -6.19 0.77
CA PRO A 215 0.54 -5.73 0.45
C PRO A 215 -0.40 -5.81 1.66
N GLY A 216 -1.16 -4.74 1.91
CA GLY A 216 -2.08 -4.63 3.05
C GLY A 216 -1.44 -4.13 4.35
N ASP A 217 -0.15 -3.82 4.37
CA ASP A 217 0.45 -3.04 5.46
C ASP A 217 -0.09 -1.59 5.44
N VAL A 218 -0.12 -0.96 6.61
CA VAL A 218 -0.44 0.47 6.72
C VAL A 218 0.60 1.27 5.93
N ASP A 219 0.17 2.26 5.17
CA ASP A 219 1.06 3.09 4.37
C ASP A 219 2.14 3.78 5.23
N HIS A 220 3.28 4.10 4.63
CA HIS A 220 4.40 4.63 5.40
C HIS A 220 4.16 6.05 5.93
N TYR A 221 3.33 6.88 5.30
CA TYR A 221 3.00 8.22 5.81
C TYR A 221 2.26 8.13 7.14
N THR A 222 1.24 7.27 7.21
CA THR A 222 0.49 6.98 8.44
C THR A 222 1.39 6.39 9.51
N ARG A 223 2.24 5.41 9.15
CA ARG A 223 3.17 4.78 10.10
C ARG A 223 4.16 5.79 10.68
N VAL A 224 4.77 6.64 9.84
CA VAL A 224 5.75 7.65 10.29
C VAL A 224 5.09 8.70 11.18
N ARG A 225 3.86 9.12 10.87
CA ARG A 225 3.07 9.99 11.77
C ARG A 225 2.88 9.33 13.15
N CYS A 226 2.56 8.04 13.19
CA CYS A 226 2.45 7.29 14.45
C CYS A 226 3.78 7.25 15.22
N TYR A 227 4.90 6.98 14.54
CA TYR A 227 6.23 6.95 15.20
C TYR A 227 6.61 8.32 15.77
N LYS A 228 6.40 9.41 15.01
CA LYS A 228 6.64 10.78 15.48
C LYS A 228 5.82 11.08 16.72
N ALA A 229 4.51 10.85 16.67
CA ALA A 229 3.61 11.10 17.80
C ALA A 229 4.03 10.29 19.04
N LEU A 230 4.50 9.04 18.83
CA LEU A 230 4.97 8.20 19.93
C LEU A 230 6.28 8.74 20.53
N VAL A 231 7.27 9.04 19.70
CA VAL A 231 8.58 9.54 20.13
C VAL A 231 8.46 10.88 20.84
N GLU A 232 7.68 11.81 20.28
CA GLU A 232 7.51 13.16 20.81
C GLU A 232 6.77 13.20 22.18
N ASN A 233 5.86 12.24 22.43
CA ASN A 233 4.99 12.32 23.63
C ASN A 233 5.25 11.25 24.69
N TYR A 234 5.96 10.15 24.38
CA TYR A 234 6.03 8.99 25.27
C TYR A 234 7.44 8.44 25.50
N TYR A 235 8.45 9.02 24.89
CA TYR A 235 9.85 8.72 25.19
C TYR A 235 10.53 9.92 25.85
N GLU A 236 11.51 9.67 26.70
CA GLU A 236 12.30 10.73 27.29
C GLU A 236 13.13 11.45 26.21
N PRO A 237 13.17 12.77 26.21
CA PRO A 237 13.99 13.54 25.27
C PRO A 237 15.45 13.10 25.30
N GLY A 238 16.02 12.82 24.13
CA GLY A 238 17.41 12.39 24.02
C GLY A 238 17.67 10.90 24.29
N SER A 239 16.65 10.09 24.61
CA SER A 239 16.79 8.63 24.79
C SER A 239 16.54 7.82 23.51
N VAL A 240 15.92 8.42 22.52
CA VAL A 240 15.52 7.77 21.28
C VAL A 240 15.81 8.62 20.05
N VAL A 241 16.27 7.99 18.99
CA VAL A 241 16.40 8.59 17.64
C VAL A 241 15.43 7.86 16.71
N LEU A 242 14.64 8.61 15.97
CA LEU A 242 13.82 8.11 14.85
C LEU A 242 14.56 8.42 13.55
N SER A 243 14.82 7.39 12.74
CA SER A 243 15.35 7.56 11.38
C SER A 243 14.71 6.55 10.44
N LEU A 244 14.46 6.96 9.19
CA LEU A 244 13.74 6.15 8.21
C LEU A 244 14.72 5.36 7.35
N LEU A 245 14.42 4.08 7.11
CA LEU A 245 15.25 3.20 6.30
C LEU A 245 14.60 2.98 4.91
N PRO A 246 15.24 3.40 3.81
CA PRO A 246 14.75 3.17 2.45
C PRO A 246 15.04 1.73 1.99
N LEU A 247 14.50 0.74 2.69
CA LEU A 247 14.67 -0.68 2.41
C LEU A 247 13.45 -1.25 1.75
N ALA A 248 13.61 -1.98 0.65
CA ALA A 248 12.60 -2.88 0.14
C ALA A 248 12.69 -4.22 0.88
N MET A 249 11.69 -4.55 1.69
CA MET A 249 11.66 -5.81 2.43
C MET A 249 11.49 -7.02 1.51
N ARG A 250 12.15 -8.12 1.86
CA ARG A 250 12.12 -9.39 1.14
C ARG A 250 11.17 -10.41 1.76
N MET A 251 10.73 -10.18 2.98
CA MET A 251 9.89 -11.11 3.77
C MET A 251 10.53 -12.49 3.98
N ALA A 252 11.86 -12.53 4.02
CA ALA A 252 12.66 -13.77 4.02
C ALA A 252 12.99 -14.30 5.43
N GLY A 253 12.29 -13.82 6.47
CA GLY A 253 12.38 -14.33 7.84
C GLY A 253 13.82 -14.49 8.36
N PRO A 254 14.30 -15.76 8.54
CA PRO A 254 15.63 -16.04 9.09
C PRO A 254 16.79 -15.45 8.28
N ARG A 255 16.68 -15.36 6.96
CA ARG A 255 17.71 -14.70 6.15
C ARG A 255 17.61 -13.18 6.22
N GLU A 256 16.40 -12.65 6.28
CA GLU A 256 16.22 -11.20 6.30
C GLU A 256 16.64 -10.56 7.63
N VAL A 257 16.53 -11.26 8.77
CA VAL A 257 17.03 -10.74 10.04
C VAL A 257 18.53 -10.48 10.00
N LEU A 258 19.32 -11.35 9.33
CA LEU A 258 20.75 -11.15 9.15
C LEU A 258 21.05 -9.91 8.29
N LEU A 259 20.33 -9.73 7.19
CA LEU A 259 20.44 -8.50 6.37
C LEU A 259 20.08 -7.26 7.19
N HIS A 260 19.00 -7.33 7.96
CA HIS A 260 18.60 -6.23 8.83
C HIS A 260 19.65 -5.87 9.88
N ALA A 261 20.33 -6.86 10.44
CA ALA A 261 21.42 -6.66 11.40
C ALA A 261 22.65 -6.03 10.72
N ILE A 262 23.06 -6.54 9.54
CA ILE A 262 24.18 -5.98 8.74
C ILE A 262 23.91 -4.50 8.44
N ILE A 263 22.72 -4.16 7.97
CA ILE A 263 22.35 -2.77 7.68
C ILE A 263 22.48 -1.91 8.95
N ARG A 264 21.90 -2.34 10.10
CA ARG A 264 21.95 -1.54 11.34
C ARG A 264 23.37 -1.38 11.88
N ARG A 265 24.21 -2.41 11.75
CA ARG A 265 25.66 -2.27 12.01
C ARG A 265 26.28 -1.18 11.14
N ASN A 266 25.96 -1.16 9.85
CA ASN A 266 26.47 -0.15 8.92
C ASN A 266 25.99 1.27 9.30
N TYR A 267 24.79 1.39 9.86
CA TYR A 267 24.24 2.63 10.41
C TYR A 267 24.79 2.99 11.82
N GLY A 268 25.68 2.18 12.40
CA GLY A 268 26.37 2.47 13.66
C GLY A 268 25.74 1.86 14.91
N CYS A 269 24.75 0.98 14.77
CA CYS A 269 24.17 0.28 15.90
C CYS A 269 25.06 -0.85 16.37
N THR A 270 25.01 -1.16 17.67
CA THR A 270 25.77 -2.22 18.35
C THR A 270 24.88 -3.40 18.76
N HIS A 271 23.59 -3.15 18.92
CA HIS A 271 22.60 -4.13 19.35
C HIS A 271 21.39 -4.10 18.42
N PHE A 272 20.73 -5.25 18.29
CA PHE A 272 19.56 -5.39 17.44
C PHE A 272 18.46 -6.18 18.11
N ILE A 273 17.25 -5.61 18.18
CA ILE A 273 16.07 -6.27 18.72
C ILE A 273 15.53 -7.25 17.70
N VAL A 274 15.42 -8.53 18.09
CA VAL A 274 14.84 -9.59 17.28
C VAL A 274 13.63 -10.17 18.01
N GLY A 275 12.45 -9.85 17.51
CA GLY A 275 11.18 -10.34 18.05
C GLY A 275 10.73 -11.65 17.39
N ARG A 276 9.56 -12.12 17.83
CA ARG A 276 8.86 -13.24 17.24
C ARG A 276 8.44 -12.91 15.78
N ASP A 277 8.53 -13.89 14.88
CA ASP A 277 8.10 -13.78 13.45
C ASP A 277 8.74 -12.58 12.72
N HIS A 278 10.04 -12.34 12.97
CA HIS A 278 10.77 -11.23 12.36
C HIS A 278 10.80 -11.37 10.83
N ALA A 279 10.33 -10.34 10.13
CA ALA A 279 10.22 -10.28 8.66
C ALA A 279 9.44 -11.46 8.02
N GLY A 280 8.50 -12.05 8.75
CA GLY A 280 7.66 -13.12 8.23
C GLY A 280 6.57 -12.58 7.28
N PRO A 281 6.30 -13.29 6.16
CA PRO A 281 5.26 -12.90 5.21
C PRO A 281 3.84 -13.26 5.69
N GLY A 282 3.71 -14.09 6.72
CA GLY A 282 2.45 -14.62 7.24
C GLY A 282 2.28 -16.11 6.96
N LYS A 283 1.11 -16.50 6.44
CA LYS A 283 0.76 -17.90 6.19
C LYS A 283 0.86 -18.25 4.71
N ASP A 284 1.21 -19.50 4.41
CA ASP A 284 1.25 -20.10 3.08
C ASP A 284 -0.17 -20.43 2.56
N SER A 285 -0.26 -20.97 1.36
CA SER A 285 -1.52 -21.40 0.72
C SER A 285 -2.27 -22.50 1.49
N THR A 286 -1.60 -23.20 2.43
CA THR A 286 -2.19 -24.23 3.28
C THR A 286 -2.65 -23.69 4.65
N GLY A 287 -2.37 -22.39 4.93
CA GLY A 287 -2.68 -21.73 6.18
C GLY A 287 -1.62 -21.89 7.29
N LYS A 288 -0.46 -22.46 6.98
CA LYS A 288 0.68 -22.60 7.91
C LYS A 288 1.61 -21.39 7.81
N PRO A 289 2.28 -20.98 8.91
CA PRO A 289 3.33 -19.96 8.83
C PRO A 289 4.45 -20.40 7.87
N PHE A 290 4.97 -19.46 7.07
CA PHE A 290 6.12 -19.73 6.20
C PHE A 290 7.38 -20.08 6.97
N TYR A 291 7.58 -19.47 8.15
CA TYR A 291 8.73 -19.73 9.02
C TYR A 291 8.28 -20.05 10.45
N PRO A 292 9.04 -20.86 11.19
CA PRO A 292 8.82 -21.04 12.64
C PRO A 292 8.93 -19.68 13.37
N PRO A 293 8.15 -19.46 14.44
CA PRO A 293 8.04 -18.14 15.10
C PRO A 293 9.36 -17.54 15.58
N TYR A 294 10.34 -18.35 15.97
CA TYR A 294 11.63 -17.91 16.50
C TYR A 294 12.83 -18.25 15.60
N ALA A 295 12.60 -18.75 14.38
CA ALA A 295 13.67 -19.10 13.45
C ALA A 295 14.62 -17.93 13.13
N ALA A 296 14.10 -16.70 13.15
CA ALA A 296 14.93 -15.50 12.96
C ALA A 296 15.86 -15.25 14.17
N GLN A 297 15.42 -15.51 15.42
CA GLN A 297 16.28 -15.42 16.60
C GLN A 297 17.38 -16.49 16.57
N GLU A 298 17.05 -17.71 16.16
CA GLU A 298 18.02 -18.80 16.00
C GLU A 298 19.09 -18.44 14.97
N ALA A 299 18.68 -17.96 13.78
CA ALA A 299 19.60 -17.53 12.73
C ALA A 299 20.51 -16.37 13.20
N MET A 300 19.93 -15.36 13.85
CA MET A 300 20.71 -14.24 14.40
C MET A 300 21.68 -14.69 15.48
N GLY A 301 21.27 -15.60 16.39
CA GLY A 301 22.13 -16.15 17.44
C GLY A 301 23.37 -16.86 16.89
N GLN A 302 23.23 -17.57 15.77
CA GLN A 302 24.34 -18.27 15.10
C GLN A 302 25.34 -17.31 14.45
N HIS A 303 24.93 -16.13 14.01
CA HIS A 303 25.74 -15.22 13.20
C HIS A 303 26.04 -13.87 13.88
N ALA A 304 25.53 -13.62 15.08
CA ALA A 304 25.67 -12.33 15.77
C ALA A 304 27.13 -11.90 15.92
N GLY A 305 28.01 -12.83 16.32
CA GLY A 305 29.44 -12.57 16.47
C GLY A 305 30.15 -12.22 15.16
N GLU A 306 29.81 -12.91 14.07
CA GLU A 306 30.36 -12.64 12.74
C GLU A 306 29.86 -11.30 12.19
N ILE A 307 28.60 -10.96 12.42
CA ILE A 307 28.03 -9.67 12.06
C ILE A 307 28.64 -8.54 12.90
N GLY A 308 29.10 -8.82 14.11
CA GLY A 308 29.56 -7.82 15.06
C GLY A 308 28.41 -7.04 15.72
N MET A 309 27.28 -7.71 15.94
CA MET A 309 26.07 -7.17 16.58
C MET A 309 25.64 -8.06 17.74
N THR A 310 25.22 -7.46 18.84
CA THR A 310 24.61 -8.21 19.94
C THR A 310 23.10 -8.30 19.71
N MET A 311 22.56 -9.52 19.73
CA MET A 311 21.12 -9.72 19.69
C MET A 311 20.50 -9.37 21.05
N VAL A 312 19.39 -8.64 21.00
CA VAL A 312 18.49 -8.44 22.14
C VAL A 312 17.20 -9.16 21.79
N ASP A 313 17.04 -10.35 22.33
CA ASP A 313 15.87 -11.19 22.05
C ASP A 313 14.73 -10.86 23.00
N PHE A 314 13.52 -10.80 22.44
CA PHE A 314 12.30 -10.64 23.21
C PHE A 314 11.29 -11.71 22.84
N LYS A 315 10.61 -12.21 23.87
CA LYS A 315 9.37 -12.98 23.74
C LYS A 315 8.22 -12.03 23.43
N GLN A 316 7.10 -12.59 23.02
CA GLN A 316 5.90 -11.80 22.81
C GLN A 316 5.51 -11.06 24.10
N MET A 317 5.27 -9.75 23.98
CA MET A 317 4.77 -8.97 25.10
C MET A 317 3.25 -9.07 25.16
N VAL A 318 2.69 -9.47 26.30
CA VAL A 318 1.26 -9.54 26.56
C VAL A 318 0.87 -8.58 27.68
N TYR A 319 -0.34 -8.06 27.62
CA TYR A 319 -0.87 -7.18 28.65
C TYR A 319 -1.55 -7.99 29.75
N LEU A 320 -1.28 -7.63 31.01
CA LEU A 320 -1.91 -8.19 32.19
C LEU A 320 -2.97 -7.21 32.72
N PRO A 321 -4.27 -7.43 32.43
CA PRO A 321 -5.33 -6.48 32.77
C PRO A 321 -5.45 -6.17 34.26
N ASP A 322 -5.27 -7.17 35.11
CA ASP A 322 -5.40 -7.05 36.57
C ASP A 322 -4.23 -6.26 37.21
N GLU A 323 -3.09 -6.15 36.50
CA GLU A 323 -1.88 -5.49 36.99
C GLU A 323 -1.54 -4.19 36.22
N ASP A 324 -2.32 -3.85 35.17
CA ASP A 324 -2.10 -2.72 34.25
C ASP A 324 -0.64 -2.61 33.76
N ARG A 325 -0.03 -3.74 33.38
CA ARG A 325 1.34 -3.78 32.87
C ARG A 325 1.55 -4.80 31.77
N TYR A 326 2.64 -4.65 31.05
CA TYR A 326 3.10 -5.63 30.07
C TYR A 326 4.10 -6.60 30.69
N CYS A 327 4.04 -7.86 30.21
CA CYS A 327 4.93 -8.94 30.62
C CYS A 327 5.29 -9.79 29.40
N PRO A 328 6.53 -10.33 29.30
CA PRO A 328 6.83 -11.38 28.34
C PRO A 328 5.92 -12.59 28.59
N ASP A 329 5.45 -13.24 27.50
CA ASP A 329 4.47 -14.34 27.56
C ASP A 329 4.98 -15.55 28.38
N ASP A 330 6.29 -15.82 28.34
CA ASP A 330 6.94 -16.88 29.11
C ASP A 330 7.15 -16.56 30.62
N ALA A 331 7.00 -15.28 30.98
CA ALA A 331 7.10 -14.82 32.38
C ALA A 331 5.73 -14.60 33.04
N VAL A 332 4.62 -14.91 32.32
CA VAL A 332 3.25 -14.79 32.88
C VAL A 332 2.98 -15.87 33.90
N PRO A 333 2.59 -15.54 35.15
CA PRO A 333 2.27 -16.55 36.16
C PRO A 333 1.06 -17.41 35.72
N LYS A 334 1.08 -18.70 36.13
CA LYS A 334 -0.04 -19.60 35.77
C LYS A 334 -1.38 -19.08 36.32
N GLY A 335 -2.38 -19.04 35.45
CA GLY A 335 -3.74 -18.64 35.81
C GLY A 335 -4.01 -17.12 35.70
N VAL A 336 -3.00 -16.30 35.38
CA VAL A 336 -3.20 -14.87 35.14
C VAL A 336 -3.79 -14.66 33.74
N LYS A 337 -4.81 -13.81 33.65
CA LYS A 337 -5.43 -13.43 32.38
C LYS A 337 -4.50 -12.51 31.58
N THR A 338 -4.40 -12.76 30.30
CA THR A 338 -3.67 -11.90 29.36
C THR A 338 -4.61 -11.33 28.31
N ALA A 339 -4.28 -10.14 27.78
CA ALA A 339 -4.96 -9.54 26.64
C ALA A 339 -3.95 -9.19 25.54
N ASP A 340 -4.40 -9.38 24.30
CA ASP A 340 -3.68 -8.98 23.09
C ASP A 340 -4.70 -8.66 21.99
N ILE A 341 -4.32 -7.81 21.04
CA ILE A 341 -5.15 -7.47 19.88
C ILE A 341 -4.30 -7.65 18.62
N SER A 342 -4.74 -8.52 17.73
CA SER A 342 -4.08 -8.73 16.45
C SER A 342 -4.32 -7.57 15.48
N GLY A 343 -3.40 -7.37 14.50
CA GLY A 343 -3.57 -6.35 13.47
C GLY A 343 -4.88 -6.51 12.67
N THR A 344 -5.39 -7.72 12.50
CA THR A 344 -6.69 -7.99 11.87
C THR A 344 -7.83 -7.45 12.73
N GLN A 345 -7.83 -7.73 14.05
CA GLN A 345 -8.83 -7.19 14.97
C GLN A 345 -8.78 -5.65 15.03
N VAL A 346 -7.57 -5.04 15.01
CA VAL A 346 -7.45 -3.58 14.92
C VAL A 346 -8.23 -3.04 13.72
N ARG A 347 -8.04 -3.62 12.54
CA ARG A 347 -8.74 -3.18 11.32
C ARG A 347 -10.24 -3.45 11.35
N ASP A 348 -10.62 -4.69 11.65
CA ASP A 348 -11.98 -5.20 11.38
C ASP A 348 -12.92 -4.95 12.55
N ASP A 349 -12.43 -5.01 13.80
CA ASP A 349 -13.25 -4.86 14.99
C ASP A 349 -13.25 -3.46 15.60
N TYR A 350 -12.17 -2.69 15.36
CA TYR A 350 -12.06 -1.33 15.90
C TYR A 350 -12.19 -0.28 14.80
N LEU A 351 -11.21 -0.15 13.90
CA LEU A 351 -11.18 0.95 12.92
C LEU A 351 -12.37 0.92 11.96
N ALA A 352 -12.68 -0.24 11.36
CA ALA A 352 -13.81 -0.38 10.44
C ALA A 352 -15.16 -0.06 11.09
N LYS A 353 -15.29 -0.30 12.40
CA LYS A 353 -16.51 -0.04 13.18
C LYS A 353 -16.50 1.31 13.90
N GLY A 354 -15.44 2.12 13.73
CA GLY A 354 -15.28 3.41 14.42
C GLY A 354 -15.12 3.30 15.94
N LYS A 355 -14.75 2.13 16.45
CA LYS A 355 -14.50 1.92 17.87
C LYS A 355 -13.11 2.44 18.24
N PRO A 356 -12.97 3.14 19.39
CA PRO A 356 -11.65 3.55 19.86
C PRO A 356 -10.81 2.33 20.22
N LEU A 357 -9.52 2.37 19.86
CA LEU A 357 -8.56 1.38 20.36
C LEU A 357 -8.37 1.53 21.86
N PRO A 358 -8.35 0.43 22.65
CA PRO A 358 -8.12 0.50 24.08
C PRO A 358 -6.78 1.18 24.41
N GLU A 359 -6.75 2.04 25.42
CA GLU A 359 -5.53 2.76 25.83
C GLU A 359 -4.42 1.85 26.31
N TRP A 360 -4.76 0.69 26.87
CA TRP A 360 -3.76 -0.32 27.22
C TRP A 360 -3.08 -0.91 25.98
N PHE A 361 -3.75 -0.92 24.83
CA PHE A 361 -3.19 -1.45 23.58
C PHE A 361 -2.45 -0.39 22.77
N SER A 362 -3.03 0.80 22.60
CA SER A 362 -2.48 1.87 21.77
C SER A 362 -2.60 3.23 22.44
N ARG A 363 -1.57 4.05 22.32
CA ARG A 363 -1.60 5.42 22.82
C ARG A 363 -2.65 6.26 22.07
N PRO A 364 -3.38 7.18 22.74
CA PRO A 364 -4.44 7.99 22.12
C PRO A 364 -3.99 8.72 20.85
N ALA A 365 -2.79 9.29 20.86
CA ALA A 365 -2.23 9.97 19.68
C ALA A 365 -2.06 9.04 18.47
N VAL A 366 -1.61 7.80 18.70
CA VAL A 366 -1.46 6.77 17.66
C VAL A 366 -2.83 6.29 17.19
N ALA A 367 -3.75 6.00 18.11
CA ALA A 367 -5.12 5.57 17.81
C ALA A 367 -5.86 6.60 16.94
N LYS A 368 -5.71 7.89 17.23
CA LYS A 368 -6.26 8.99 16.43
C LYS A 368 -5.73 8.99 15.00
N ILE A 369 -4.41 8.91 14.81
CA ILE A 369 -3.79 8.88 13.47
C ILE A 369 -4.28 7.68 12.66
N LEU A 370 -4.38 6.51 13.29
CA LEU A 370 -4.87 5.29 12.62
C LEU A 370 -6.36 5.42 12.24
N GLY A 371 -7.19 6.02 13.10
CA GLY A 371 -8.60 6.30 12.81
C GLY A 371 -8.77 7.28 11.66
N GLU A 372 -7.96 8.35 11.61
CA GLU A 372 -7.96 9.32 10.49
C GLU A 372 -7.58 8.66 9.15
N ALA A 373 -6.60 7.75 9.16
CA ALA A 373 -6.14 7.05 7.96
C ALA A 373 -7.09 5.93 7.51
N ASN A 374 -7.87 5.38 8.43
CA ASN A 374 -8.83 4.30 8.18
C ASN A 374 -10.19 4.66 8.77
N PRO A 375 -10.88 5.67 8.22
CA PRO A 375 -12.16 6.09 8.74
C PRO A 375 -13.20 4.96 8.61
N PRO A 376 -14.12 4.82 9.58
CA PRO A 376 -15.22 3.86 9.49
C PRO A 376 -16.13 4.18 8.30
N ARG A 377 -16.89 3.20 7.82
CA ARG A 377 -17.69 3.36 6.59
C ARG A 377 -18.65 4.54 6.63
N PHE A 378 -19.20 4.87 7.78
CA PHE A 378 -20.10 6.03 7.93
C PHE A 378 -19.39 7.38 7.75
N GLN A 379 -18.05 7.42 7.77
CA GLN A 379 -17.22 8.59 7.45
C GLN A 379 -16.59 8.53 6.05
N GLN A 380 -16.66 7.38 5.38
CA GLN A 380 -16.16 7.25 4.01
C GLN A 380 -17.15 7.88 3.02
N GLY A 381 -16.65 8.28 1.88
CA GLY A 381 -17.48 8.71 0.78
C GLY A 381 -18.25 7.54 0.15
N LEU A 382 -19.30 7.86 -0.62
CA LEU A 382 -20.17 6.88 -1.24
C LEU A 382 -20.65 7.37 -2.61
N THR A 383 -20.61 6.50 -3.60
CA THR A 383 -21.29 6.71 -4.88
C THR A 383 -22.58 5.87 -4.90
N ILE A 384 -23.74 6.51 -4.97
CA ILE A 384 -25.03 5.86 -5.20
C ILE A 384 -25.39 6.04 -6.67
N TRP A 385 -25.37 4.94 -7.41
CA TRP A 385 -25.49 4.95 -8.85
C TRP A 385 -26.86 4.44 -9.31
N PHE A 386 -27.73 5.35 -9.71
CA PHE A 386 -29.02 4.99 -10.30
C PHE A 386 -28.85 4.65 -11.78
N THR A 387 -29.42 3.54 -12.19
CA THR A 387 -29.53 3.13 -13.60
C THR A 387 -30.95 2.68 -13.91
N GLY A 388 -31.35 2.78 -15.16
CA GLY A 388 -32.71 2.45 -15.63
C GLY A 388 -33.13 3.35 -16.78
N LEU A 389 -34.25 3.02 -17.41
CA LEU A 389 -34.81 3.72 -18.59
C LEU A 389 -35.13 5.21 -18.30
N SER A 390 -35.28 6.01 -19.34
CA SER A 390 -35.82 7.36 -19.21
C SER A 390 -37.22 7.28 -18.58
N GLY A 391 -37.60 8.19 -17.70
CA GLY A 391 -38.90 8.12 -17.00
C GLY A 391 -39.06 7.06 -15.92
N SER A 392 -38.00 6.27 -15.62
CA SER A 392 -38.04 5.25 -14.57
C SER A 392 -37.93 5.78 -13.12
N GLY A 393 -37.96 7.10 -12.91
CA GLY A 393 -37.99 7.71 -11.59
C GLY A 393 -36.64 8.01 -10.93
N LYS A 394 -35.51 7.77 -11.60
CA LYS A 394 -34.15 7.94 -11.04
C LYS A 394 -33.93 9.29 -10.34
N SER A 395 -34.17 10.40 -11.03
CA SER A 395 -33.95 11.75 -10.48
C SER A 395 -34.89 12.05 -9.31
N THR A 396 -36.16 11.63 -9.40
CA THR A 396 -37.14 11.83 -8.32
C THR A 396 -36.72 11.10 -7.05
N ILE A 397 -36.33 9.83 -7.16
CA ILE A 397 -35.87 9.03 -6.01
C ILE A 397 -34.54 9.56 -5.49
N ALA A 398 -33.62 9.98 -6.38
CA ALA A 398 -32.35 10.58 -5.95
C ALA A 398 -32.55 11.85 -5.14
N HIS A 399 -33.44 12.75 -5.54
CA HIS A 399 -33.76 13.96 -4.75
C HIS A 399 -34.33 13.62 -3.37
N ALA A 400 -35.33 12.73 -3.31
CA ALA A 400 -35.91 12.31 -2.02
C ALA A 400 -34.88 11.61 -1.11
N LEU A 401 -33.99 10.82 -1.69
CA LEU A 401 -32.91 10.14 -0.96
C LEU A 401 -31.87 11.12 -0.40
N ILE A 402 -31.56 12.21 -1.11
CA ILE A 402 -30.67 13.27 -0.60
C ILE A 402 -31.21 13.86 0.70
N GLU A 403 -32.50 14.18 0.76
CA GLU A 403 -33.15 14.72 1.96
C GLU A 403 -33.04 13.72 3.12
N ARG A 404 -33.30 12.45 2.89
CA ARG A 404 -33.18 11.40 3.89
C ARG A 404 -31.73 11.19 4.37
N LEU A 405 -30.74 11.22 3.46
CA LEU A 405 -29.32 11.12 3.82
C LEU A 405 -28.83 12.34 4.61
N ALA A 406 -29.40 13.53 4.35
CA ALA A 406 -29.09 14.74 5.09
C ALA A 406 -29.51 14.66 6.56
N GLU A 407 -30.60 13.94 6.91
CA GLU A 407 -31.01 13.67 8.29
C GLU A 407 -29.92 12.92 9.08
N TYR A 408 -29.10 12.10 8.40
CA TYR A 408 -27.95 11.40 8.98
C TYR A 408 -26.63 12.18 8.86
N GLY A 409 -26.71 13.48 8.53
CA GLY A 409 -25.55 14.36 8.41
C GLY A 409 -24.67 14.11 7.16
N ARG A 410 -25.16 13.37 6.15
CA ARG A 410 -24.43 13.17 4.90
C ARG A 410 -24.69 14.28 3.90
N ASN A 411 -23.65 15.03 3.56
CA ASN A 411 -23.69 15.99 2.46
C ASN A 411 -23.60 15.24 1.12
N CYS A 412 -24.59 15.45 0.27
CA CYS A 412 -24.72 14.76 -1.01
C CYS A 412 -24.64 15.74 -2.19
N SER A 413 -23.94 15.33 -3.24
CA SER A 413 -23.96 15.99 -4.55
C SER A 413 -24.78 15.14 -5.52
N LEU A 414 -25.65 15.77 -6.31
CA LEU A 414 -26.40 15.10 -7.38
C LEU A 414 -25.70 15.32 -8.71
N LEU A 415 -25.44 14.24 -9.43
CA LEU A 415 -25.03 14.24 -10.81
C LEU A 415 -26.21 13.75 -11.66
N ASP A 416 -27.12 14.68 -12.02
CA ASP A 416 -28.25 14.38 -12.89
C ASP A 416 -27.87 14.45 -14.37
N GLY A 417 -28.48 13.61 -15.19
CA GLY A 417 -28.13 13.47 -16.61
C GLY A 417 -28.23 14.76 -17.44
N ASP A 418 -29.16 15.65 -17.11
CA ASP A 418 -29.34 16.91 -17.86
C ASP A 418 -28.26 17.94 -17.45
N GLU A 419 -27.98 18.08 -16.16
CA GLU A 419 -26.92 18.96 -15.65
C GLU A 419 -25.54 18.53 -16.14
N ILE A 420 -25.28 17.22 -16.10
CA ILE A 420 -24.03 16.64 -16.62
C ILE A 420 -23.82 16.97 -18.10
N ARG A 421 -24.86 16.85 -18.90
CA ARG A 421 -24.75 17.16 -20.34
C ARG A 421 -24.48 18.64 -20.62
N THR A 422 -24.89 19.51 -19.72
CA THR A 422 -24.64 20.95 -19.83
C THR A 422 -23.19 21.30 -19.47
N HIS A 423 -22.66 20.72 -18.37
CA HIS A 423 -21.39 21.14 -17.78
C HIS A 423 -20.24 20.19 -18.06
N LEU A 424 -20.46 18.87 -17.94
CA LEU A 424 -19.38 17.87 -17.99
C LEU A 424 -19.24 17.22 -19.37
N SER A 425 -20.35 17.06 -20.10
CA SER A 425 -20.40 16.31 -21.35
C SER A 425 -20.97 17.11 -22.54
N LYS A 426 -20.84 18.43 -22.47
CA LYS A 426 -21.23 19.31 -23.58
C LYS A 426 -20.52 18.90 -24.87
N GLY A 427 -21.27 18.73 -25.95
CA GLY A 427 -20.76 18.33 -27.26
C GLY A 427 -20.75 16.83 -27.53
N LEU A 428 -21.03 15.97 -26.55
CA LEU A 428 -21.25 14.54 -26.80
C LEU A 428 -22.65 14.30 -27.41
N GLY A 429 -22.70 13.40 -28.37
CA GLY A 429 -23.92 12.91 -28.98
C GLY A 429 -24.61 11.78 -28.22
N PHE A 430 -25.28 10.88 -28.96
CA PHE A 430 -25.98 9.72 -28.42
C PHE A 430 -25.46 8.39 -28.99
N SER A 431 -24.32 8.41 -29.70
CA SER A 431 -23.66 7.18 -30.12
C SER A 431 -23.28 6.35 -28.88
N LYS A 432 -23.00 5.07 -29.06
CA LYS A 432 -22.54 4.20 -27.97
C LYS A 432 -21.27 4.75 -27.35
N GLU A 433 -20.32 5.19 -28.16
CA GLU A 433 -19.03 5.75 -27.74
C GLU A 433 -19.22 7.04 -26.94
N ASP A 434 -20.13 7.92 -27.36
CA ASP A 434 -20.44 9.16 -26.64
C ASP A 434 -21.10 8.87 -25.29
N ARG A 435 -21.99 7.87 -25.23
CA ARG A 435 -22.63 7.42 -23.98
C ARG A 435 -21.61 6.84 -23.03
N ASP A 436 -20.74 5.94 -23.51
CA ASP A 436 -19.67 5.36 -22.69
C ASP A 436 -18.72 6.44 -22.17
N THR A 437 -18.37 7.42 -23.02
CA THR A 437 -17.56 8.57 -22.63
C THR A 437 -18.24 9.43 -21.57
N ASN A 438 -19.54 9.70 -21.73
CA ASN A 438 -20.33 10.43 -20.73
C ASN A 438 -20.31 9.71 -19.38
N ILE A 439 -20.63 8.40 -19.35
CA ILE A 439 -20.69 7.61 -18.13
C ILE A 439 -19.31 7.48 -17.47
N ARG A 440 -18.23 7.36 -18.26
CA ARG A 440 -16.85 7.36 -17.76
C ARG A 440 -16.50 8.67 -17.06
N ARG A 441 -16.90 9.82 -17.63
CA ARG A 441 -16.70 11.14 -17.00
C ARG A 441 -17.47 11.27 -15.70
N VAL A 442 -18.74 10.85 -15.67
CA VAL A 442 -19.56 10.83 -14.44
C VAL A 442 -18.96 9.94 -13.38
N GLY A 443 -18.57 8.72 -13.75
CA GLY A 443 -17.93 7.76 -12.85
C GLY A 443 -16.61 8.29 -12.26
N TYR A 444 -15.81 8.97 -13.08
CA TYR A 444 -14.56 9.59 -12.62
C TYR A 444 -14.82 10.69 -11.59
N VAL A 445 -15.74 11.61 -11.84
CA VAL A 445 -16.10 12.69 -10.89
C VAL A 445 -16.68 12.11 -9.61
N ALA A 446 -17.64 11.18 -9.71
CA ALA A 446 -18.23 10.52 -8.54
C ALA A 446 -17.19 9.76 -7.72
N GLY A 447 -16.27 9.06 -8.38
CA GLY A 447 -15.16 8.35 -7.75
C GLY A 447 -14.20 9.27 -7.01
N LEU A 448 -13.85 10.44 -7.58
CA LEU A 448 -13.04 11.45 -6.90
C LEU A 448 -13.73 11.98 -5.64
N VAL A 449 -15.01 12.33 -5.74
CA VAL A 449 -15.78 12.82 -4.57
C VAL A 449 -15.84 11.75 -3.48
N ALA A 450 -16.10 10.49 -3.83
CA ALA A 450 -16.13 9.38 -2.89
C ALA A 450 -14.77 9.13 -2.23
N GLN A 451 -13.66 9.22 -2.97
CA GLN A 451 -12.31 9.07 -2.42
C GLN A 451 -11.96 10.15 -1.39
N HIS A 452 -12.58 11.31 -1.47
CA HIS A 452 -12.40 12.43 -0.52
C HIS A 452 -13.51 12.54 0.53
N GLY A 453 -14.27 11.47 0.78
CA GLY A 453 -15.26 11.40 1.85
C GLY A 453 -16.64 11.95 1.49
N GLY A 454 -16.83 12.46 0.27
CA GLY A 454 -18.13 12.99 -0.18
C GLY A 454 -19.09 11.90 -0.64
N THR A 455 -20.40 12.21 -0.63
CA THR A 455 -21.44 11.32 -1.17
C THR A 455 -21.99 11.88 -2.49
N THR A 456 -22.02 11.06 -3.52
CA THR A 456 -22.53 11.44 -4.84
C THR A 456 -23.67 10.52 -5.26
N LEU A 457 -24.80 11.08 -5.63
CA LEU A 457 -25.88 10.37 -6.29
C LEU A 457 -25.80 10.64 -7.79
N CYS A 458 -25.68 9.58 -8.60
CA CYS A 458 -25.61 9.66 -10.05
C CYS A 458 -26.93 9.19 -10.66
N ALA A 459 -27.76 10.10 -11.17
CA ALA A 459 -29.04 9.78 -11.79
C ALA A 459 -28.92 9.72 -13.32
N VAL A 460 -28.35 8.63 -13.84
CA VAL A 460 -28.02 8.46 -15.27
C VAL A 460 -28.63 7.17 -15.84
N ILE A 461 -28.93 7.14 -17.13
CA ILE A 461 -29.47 5.92 -17.78
C ILE A 461 -28.41 4.80 -17.73
N SER A 462 -27.18 5.10 -18.15
CA SER A 462 -26.03 4.16 -18.19
C SER A 462 -26.41 2.77 -18.73
N PRO A 463 -26.75 2.66 -20.04
CA PRO A 463 -27.45 1.48 -20.55
C PRO A 463 -26.61 0.20 -20.60
N TYR A 464 -25.28 0.29 -20.66
CA TYR A 464 -24.41 -0.86 -20.87
C TYR A 464 -23.73 -1.29 -19.58
N ARG A 465 -23.65 -2.62 -19.32
CA ARG A 465 -23.04 -3.18 -18.10
C ARG A 465 -21.57 -2.84 -17.99
N ALA A 466 -20.81 -2.97 -19.09
CA ALA A 466 -19.37 -2.80 -19.07
C ALA A 466 -18.95 -1.42 -18.52
N ILE A 467 -19.62 -0.35 -18.94
CA ILE A 467 -19.28 1.00 -18.51
C ILE A 467 -19.71 1.27 -17.05
N ARG A 468 -20.79 0.63 -16.57
CA ARG A 468 -21.17 0.71 -15.14
C ARG A 468 -20.13 0.03 -14.25
N GLU A 469 -19.58 -1.11 -14.71
CA GLU A 469 -18.47 -1.79 -13.99
C GLU A 469 -17.19 -0.95 -13.98
N GLU A 470 -16.90 -0.19 -15.04
CA GLU A 470 -15.80 0.78 -15.03
C GLU A 470 -16.05 1.87 -13.96
N ALA A 471 -17.25 2.44 -13.92
CA ALA A 471 -17.63 3.46 -12.92
C ALA A 471 -17.54 2.91 -11.47
N ARG A 472 -17.99 1.66 -11.24
CA ARG A 472 -17.88 0.97 -9.96
C ARG A 472 -16.41 0.89 -9.48
N LYS A 473 -15.49 0.50 -10.36
CA LYS A 473 -14.06 0.40 -10.06
C LYS A 473 -13.44 1.75 -9.67
N MET A 474 -13.89 2.86 -10.27
CA MET A 474 -13.41 4.20 -9.95
C MET A 474 -13.72 4.64 -8.51
N SER A 475 -14.79 4.12 -7.92
CA SER A 475 -15.21 4.41 -6.53
C SER A 475 -14.49 3.53 -5.48
N LYS A 476 -13.55 2.68 -5.88
CA LYS A 476 -12.69 1.85 -5.00
C LYS A 476 -13.46 1.09 -3.91
N GLY A 477 -14.62 0.53 -4.25
CA GLY A 477 -15.44 -0.28 -3.34
C GLY A 477 -16.52 0.50 -2.58
N ASN A 478 -16.57 1.82 -2.71
CA ASN A 478 -17.61 2.66 -2.11
C ASN A 478 -18.69 2.99 -3.15
N PHE A 479 -19.37 1.95 -3.64
CA PHE A 479 -20.35 2.04 -4.72
C PHE A 479 -21.60 1.22 -4.39
N LEU A 480 -22.77 1.81 -4.60
CA LEU A 480 -24.08 1.19 -4.44
C LEU A 480 -24.89 1.40 -5.73
N GLU A 481 -25.15 0.33 -6.47
CA GLU A 481 -25.95 0.38 -7.69
C GLU A 481 -27.44 0.21 -7.37
N VAL A 482 -28.24 1.18 -7.79
CA VAL A 482 -29.70 1.17 -7.66
C VAL A 482 -30.31 1.00 -9.05
N TYR A 483 -30.91 -0.14 -9.27
CA TYR A 483 -31.61 -0.43 -10.51
C TYR A 483 -33.09 -0.03 -10.42
N CYS A 484 -33.49 0.98 -11.20
CA CYS A 484 -34.88 1.35 -11.40
C CYS A 484 -35.47 0.45 -12.51
N SER A 485 -36.09 -0.67 -12.10
CA SER A 485 -36.59 -1.75 -12.98
C SER A 485 -37.96 -1.48 -13.58
N THR A 486 -38.44 -0.25 -13.47
CA THR A 486 -39.75 0.19 -13.99
C THR A 486 -39.94 -0.22 -15.44
N ALA A 487 -41.06 -0.88 -15.73
CA ALA A 487 -41.38 -1.37 -17.06
C ALA A 487 -41.44 -0.24 -18.10
N ILE A 488 -41.04 -0.55 -19.34
CA ILE A 488 -40.97 0.46 -20.41
C ILE A 488 -42.33 1.08 -20.71
N GLU A 489 -43.40 0.30 -20.61
CA GLU A 489 -44.77 0.75 -20.82
C GLU A 489 -45.18 1.85 -19.83
N VAL A 490 -44.73 1.72 -18.58
CA VAL A 490 -44.95 2.74 -17.55
C VAL A 490 -44.10 3.97 -17.82
N CYS A 491 -42.87 3.78 -18.29
CA CYS A 491 -41.97 4.88 -18.67
C CYS A 491 -42.51 5.68 -19.88
N GLU A 492 -43.09 4.99 -20.86
CA GLU A 492 -43.73 5.58 -22.05
C GLU A 492 -44.98 6.37 -21.69
N VAL A 493 -45.81 5.87 -20.77
CA VAL A 493 -47.00 6.60 -20.27
C VAL A 493 -46.59 7.90 -19.57
N ARG A 494 -45.52 7.85 -18.81
CA ARG A 494 -44.97 9.04 -18.13
C ARG A 494 -44.39 10.07 -19.09
N ASP A 495 -43.62 9.63 -20.08
CA ASP A 495 -42.89 10.37 -21.13
C ASP A 495 -42.68 11.89 -20.85
N VAL A 496 -42.20 12.24 -19.66
CA VAL A 496 -42.11 13.62 -19.13
C VAL A 496 -41.46 14.62 -20.10
N LYS A 497 -40.60 14.12 -20.98
CA LYS A 497 -39.84 14.93 -21.96
C LYS A 497 -40.34 14.75 -23.41
N GLY A 498 -41.38 13.99 -23.65
CA GLY A 498 -41.88 13.65 -24.98
C GLY A 498 -40.88 12.88 -25.87
N MET A 499 -39.90 12.21 -25.24
CA MET A 499 -38.81 11.54 -25.97
C MET A 499 -39.22 10.18 -26.50
N TYR A 500 -40.06 9.42 -25.80
CA TYR A 500 -40.58 8.14 -26.28
C TYR A 500 -41.49 8.33 -27.50
N ALA A 501 -42.39 9.30 -27.45
CA ALA A 501 -43.25 9.63 -28.60
C ALA A 501 -42.43 9.98 -29.85
N LYS A 502 -41.37 10.78 -29.68
CA LYS A 502 -40.46 11.14 -30.79
C LYS A 502 -39.69 9.91 -31.30
N ALA A 503 -39.15 9.08 -30.40
CA ALA A 503 -38.37 7.89 -30.77
C ALA A 503 -39.25 6.87 -31.52
N ARG A 504 -40.48 6.61 -31.05
CA ARG A 504 -41.42 5.71 -31.71
C ARG A 504 -41.82 6.22 -33.09
N ALA A 505 -42.09 7.53 -33.23
CA ALA A 505 -42.38 8.14 -34.55
C ALA A 505 -41.17 8.00 -35.49
N ALA A 506 -39.97 8.28 -35.04
CA ALA A 506 -38.75 8.17 -35.83
C ALA A 506 -38.48 6.73 -36.30
N VAL A 507 -38.75 5.73 -35.49
CA VAL A 507 -38.65 4.32 -35.88
C VAL A 507 -39.69 3.97 -36.92
N ALA A 508 -40.94 4.46 -36.79
CA ALA A 508 -42.00 4.26 -37.77
C ALA A 508 -41.64 4.89 -39.13
N ASP A 509 -40.94 6.02 -39.13
CA ASP A 509 -40.44 6.71 -40.32
C ASP A 509 -39.14 6.11 -40.90
N GLY A 510 -38.62 5.01 -40.33
CA GLY A 510 -37.37 4.36 -40.74
C GLY A 510 -36.09 5.17 -40.41
N LYS A 511 -36.15 6.11 -39.47
CA LYS A 511 -35.05 6.98 -39.04
C LYS A 511 -34.75 6.80 -37.54
N PRO A 512 -34.19 5.65 -37.10
CA PRO A 512 -33.92 5.38 -35.68
C PRO A 512 -33.03 6.46 -35.09
N MET A 513 -33.29 6.82 -33.81
CA MET A 513 -32.60 7.89 -33.08
C MET A 513 -31.56 7.38 -32.11
N GLY A 514 -31.42 6.05 -31.92
CA GLY A 514 -30.60 5.46 -30.89
C GLY A 514 -31.15 5.72 -29.48
N PHE A 515 -32.47 5.68 -29.28
CA PHE A 515 -33.09 5.94 -27.97
C PHE A 515 -33.17 4.67 -27.16
N THR A 516 -32.55 4.70 -25.94
CA THR A 516 -32.43 3.54 -25.04
C THR A 516 -33.81 2.98 -24.67
N GLY A 517 -34.02 1.71 -24.92
CA GLY A 517 -35.26 0.98 -24.68
C GLY A 517 -36.23 0.99 -25.86
N VAL A 518 -35.98 1.76 -26.97
CA VAL A 518 -36.80 1.77 -28.18
C VAL A 518 -36.02 1.17 -29.34
N ASP A 519 -34.93 1.78 -29.74
CA ASP A 519 -34.06 1.40 -30.87
C ASP A 519 -32.57 1.26 -30.46
N ASP A 520 -32.26 1.44 -29.19
CA ASP A 520 -30.97 1.13 -28.56
C ASP A 520 -31.19 0.26 -27.28
N PRO A 521 -30.38 -0.79 -27.06
CA PRO A 521 -30.62 -1.71 -25.97
C PRO A 521 -30.32 -1.09 -24.58
N TYR A 522 -31.04 -1.55 -23.58
CA TYR A 522 -30.71 -1.39 -22.17
C TYR A 522 -30.33 -2.75 -21.58
N GLU A 523 -29.13 -2.85 -20.99
CA GLU A 523 -28.64 -4.07 -20.35
C GLU A 523 -28.89 -3.97 -18.84
N PRO A 524 -29.90 -4.69 -18.27
CA PRO A 524 -30.12 -4.69 -16.83
C PRO A 524 -28.86 -5.08 -16.05
N PRO A 525 -28.59 -4.48 -14.87
CA PRO A 525 -27.45 -4.90 -14.04
C PRO A 525 -27.57 -6.38 -13.62
N ALA A 526 -26.43 -7.05 -13.52
CA ALA A 526 -26.40 -8.46 -13.14
C ALA A 526 -26.64 -8.64 -11.63
N ASN A 527 -26.03 -7.79 -10.80
CA ASN A 527 -26.07 -7.87 -9.34
C ASN A 527 -26.13 -6.47 -8.73
N PRO A 528 -27.25 -5.73 -8.89
CA PRO A 528 -27.41 -4.42 -8.26
C PRO A 528 -27.57 -4.61 -6.74
N GLU A 529 -27.06 -3.70 -5.94
CA GLU A 529 -27.25 -3.72 -4.48
C GLU A 529 -28.73 -3.50 -4.11
N VAL A 530 -29.47 -2.71 -4.91
CA VAL A 530 -30.90 -2.46 -4.71
C VAL A 530 -31.61 -2.46 -6.04
N THR A 531 -32.78 -3.10 -6.09
CA THR A 531 -33.71 -3.01 -7.21
C THR A 531 -35.04 -2.40 -6.75
N ILE A 532 -35.52 -1.38 -7.44
CA ILE A 532 -36.78 -0.70 -7.16
C ILE A 532 -37.63 -0.60 -8.41
N ASP A 533 -38.92 -0.86 -8.29
CA ASP A 533 -39.92 -0.60 -9.35
C ASP A 533 -40.78 0.59 -8.95
N THR A 534 -40.52 1.75 -9.54
CA THR A 534 -41.29 2.97 -9.26
C THR A 534 -42.69 2.97 -9.90
N GLY A 535 -43.03 1.95 -10.66
CA GLY A 535 -44.39 1.69 -11.14
C GLY A 535 -45.29 1.06 -10.10
N ALA A 536 -44.69 0.27 -9.21
CA ALA A 536 -45.36 -0.48 -8.16
C ALA A 536 -45.19 0.12 -6.77
N LEU A 537 -44.06 0.80 -6.48
CA LEU A 537 -43.69 1.33 -5.18
C LEU A 537 -43.88 2.85 -5.11
N SER A 538 -44.26 3.37 -3.94
CA SER A 538 -44.23 4.81 -3.66
C SER A 538 -42.79 5.32 -3.58
N ILE A 539 -42.62 6.63 -3.69
CA ILE A 539 -41.29 7.30 -3.53
C ILE A 539 -40.71 6.93 -2.17
N GLU A 540 -41.49 6.98 -1.10
CA GLU A 540 -41.07 6.67 0.25
C GLU A 540 -40.58 5.21 0.38
N GLN A 541 -41.36 4.25 -0.15
CA GLN A 541 -40.97 2.83 -0.18
C GLN A 541 -39.66 2.59 -0.95
N CYS A 542 -39.45 3.27 -2.06
CA CYS A 542 -38.21 3.20 -2.83
C CYS A 542 -37.02 3.74 -2.01
N VAL A 543 -37.18 4.89 -1.36
CA VAL A 543 -36.15 5.50 -0.51
C VAL A 543 -35.85 4.60 0.69
N ASP A 544 -36.85 4.04 1.36
CA ASP A 544 -36.67 3.14 2.50
C ASP A 544 -35.88 1.87 2.11
N ALA A 545 -36.15 1.31 0.95
CA ALA A 545 -35.40 0.15 0.44
C ALA A 545 -33.92 0.48 0.20
N ILE A 546 -33.62 1.66 -0.33
CA ILE A 546 -32.24 2.12 -0.53
C ILE A 546 -31.57 2.40 0.83
N MET A 547 -32.25 3.11 1.73
CA MET A 547 -31.74 3.42 3.07
C MET A 547 -31.46 2.17 3.89
N ALA A 548 -32.32 1.15 3.81
CA ALA A 548 -32.06 -0.16 4.45
C ALA A 548 -30.71 -0.73 4.02
N LYS A 549 -30.37 -0.64 2.72
CA LYS A 549 -29.09 -1.10 2.20
C LYS A 549 -27.92 -0.20 2.63
N VAL A 550 -28.11 1.10 2.67
CA VAL A 550 -27.11 2.06 3.16
C VAL A 550 -26.76 1.80 4.64
N VAL A 551 -27.78 1.48 5.47
CA VAL A 551 -27.60 1.07 6.88
C VAL A 551 -26.91 -0.28 6.98
N GLU A 552 -27.36 -1.29 6.23
CA GLU A 552 -26.75 -2.64 6.19
C GLU A 552 -25.24 -2.56 5.86
N LEU A 553 -24.88 -1.69 4.92
CA LEU A 553 -23.49 -1.47 4.52
C LEU A 553 -22.72 -0.52 5.46
N ALA A 554 -23.33 -0.08 6.54
CA ALA A 554 -22.76 0.81 7.57
C ALA A 554 -22.29 2.18 7.04
N TYR A 555 -22.92 2.71 5.99
CA TYR A 555 -22.64 4.08 5.53
C TYR A 555 -23.36 5.15 6.35
N VAL A 556 -24.34 4.79 7.15
CA VAL A 556 -24.95 5.63 8.19
C VAL A 556 -25.03 4.84 9.49
N VAL A 557 -24.99 5.53 10.59
CA VAL A 557 -25.18 4.95 11.94
C VAL A 557 -26.63 5.26 12.33
N GLY A 558 -27.39 4.20 12.65
CA GLY A 558 -28.78 4.32 13.08
C GLY A 558 -28.91 4.83 14.50
#